data_4262d65b363bfc92cf7ec98a34252be7
#
_entry.id   4262d65b363bfc92cf7ec98a34252be7
#
_cell.length_a   1.000
_cell.length_b   1.000
_cell.length_c   1.000
_cell.angle_alpha   90.00
_cell.angle_beta   90.00
_cell.angle_gamma   90.00
#
_symmetry.space_group_name_H-M   'P 1'
#
loop_
_entity.id
_entity.type
_entity.pdbx_description
1 polymer ?
#
loop_
_entity_poly.entity_id
_entity_poly.type
_entity_poly.pdbx_seq_one_letter_code
_entity_poly.pdbx_strand_id
1 'polypeptide(L)'
;MKNKILVFDDIIDLDHQNKIKSILTGDGQHKDFYFPWYLTPDVTVSRAKNSQKRPAFFHGFVIEKKGSVGIIDSVFHELFTPLILNVCSKLNRKKIDILQGRSFFQLPLNYKGERRDTPHIDTLDDHFVMLYYVCDSDGDTLIYNEKSKSDIYTLQRRVTPKQGRVVLFDGSYYHTGEQPLNNVRCVVNYNLR
;
A
#
# COMPACT_ATOMS: atom_id res chain seq x y z
N MET A 1 14.62 -11.14 1.99
CA MET A 1 13.34 -11.16 1.21
C MET A 1 13.49 -11.37 -0.31
N LYS A 2 14.73 -11.47 -0.84
CA LYS A 2 14.94 -11.59 -2.30
C LYS A 2 14.05 -12.68 -2.93
N ASN A 3 13.36 -12.33 -4.02
CA ASN A 3 12.51 -13.20 -4.84
C ASN A 3 11.30 -13.85 -4.11
N LYS A 4 10.86 -13.30 -2.99
CA LYS A 4 9.70 -13.85 -2.24
C LYS A 4 8.52 -12.90 -2.30
N ILE A 5 7.32 -13.50 -2.40
CA ILE A 5 6.03 -12.84 -2.16
C ILE A 5 5.34 -13.64 -1.06
N LEU A 6 5.11 -13.01 0.08
CA LEU A 6 4.46 -13.61 1.24
C LEU A 6 3.12 -12.91 1.46
N VAL A 7 2.08 -13.67 1.78
CA VAL A 7 0.76 -13.14 2.10
C VAL A 7 0.39 -13.69 3.47
N PHE A 8 -0.03 -12.80 4.37
CA PHE A 8 -0.49 -13.15 5.70
C PHE A 8 -1.85 -12.52 5.92
N ASP A 9 -2.79 -13.28 6.44
CA ASP A 9 -4.05 -12.79 6.95
C ASP A 9 -3.94 -12.65 8.49
N ASP A 10 -4.67 -11.69 9.04
CA ASP A 10 -4.85 -11.51 10.49
C ASP A 10 -3.53 -11.44 11.30
N ILE A 11 -2.54 -10.71 10.77
CA ILE A 11 -1.23 -10.54 11.40
C ILE A 11 -1.30 -9.68 12.68
N ILE A 12 -2.36 -8.89 12.84
CA ILE A 12 -2.77 -8.18 14.05
C ILE A 12 -4.19 -8.62 14.41
N ASP A 13 -4.58 -8.47 15.67
CA ASP A 13 -5.92 -8.85 16.15
C ASP A 13 -7.04 -8.03 15.48
N LEU A 14 -8.25 -8.58 15.49
CA LEU A 14 -9.41 -8.00 14.82
C LEU A 14 -9.79 -6.64 15.38
N ASP A 15 -9.64 -6.42 16.68
CA ASP A 15 -9.99 -5.13 17.32
C ASP A 15 -9.07 -4.03 16.82
N HIS A 16 -7.77 -4.33 16.69
CA HIS A 16 -6.80 -3.38 16.13
C HIS A 16 -7.04 -3.14 14.63
N GLN A 17 -7.40 -4.18 13.86
CA GLN A 17 -7.81 -4.03 12.44
C GLN A 17 -9.01 -3.10 12.33
N ASN A 18 -10.05 -3.30 13.15
CA ASN A 18 -11.26 -2.48 13.17
C ASN A 18 -10.95 -1.03 13.57
N LYS A 19 -10.06 -0.82 14.54
CA LYS A 19 -9.59 0.51 14.92
C LYS A 19 -8.91 1.24 13.76
N ILE A 20 -7.98 0.58 13.07
CA ILE A 20 -7.33 1.14 11.87
C ILE A 20 -8.37 1.49 10.81
N LYS A 21 -9.27 0.56 10.52
CA LYS A 21 -10.33 0.77 9.52
C LYS A 21 -11.20 1.96 9.88
N SER A 22 -11.72 2.02 11.09
CA SER A 22 -12.57 3.09 11.58
C SER A 22 -11.90 4.46 11.43
N ILE A 23 -10.64 4.58 11.81
CA ILE A 23 -9.87 5.83 11.70
C ILE A 23 -9.65 6.23 10.24
N LEU A 24 -9.24 5.28 9.37
CA LEU A 24 -8.86 5.61 7.99
C LEU A 24 -10.05 5.71 7.04
N THR A 25 -11.14 4.98 7.29
CA THR A 25 -12.31 5.00 6.38
C THR A 25 -13.47 5.85 6.90
N GLY A 26 -13.38 6.33 8.14
CA GLY A 26 -14.36 7.26 8.70
C GLY A 26 -15.74 6.62 8.92
N ASP A 27 -15.81 5.41 9.48
CA ASP A 27 -17.08 4.70 9.76
C ASP A 27 -17.94 5.34 10.87
N GLY A 28 -17.51 6.48 11.38
CA GLY A 28 -18.24 7.28 12.37
C GLY A 28 -18.15 6.79 13.82
N GLN A 29 -17.43 5.70 14.10
CA GLN A 29 -17.29 5.19 15.47
C GLN A 29 -16.30 6.02 16.32
N HIS A 30 -15.32 6.67 15.67
CA HIS A 30 -14.34 7.53 16.32
C HIS A 30 -14.53 8.99 15.91
N LYS A 31 -15.58 9.63 16.45
CA LYS A 31 -15.94 11.02 16.14
C LYS A 31 -14.87 12.06 16.49
N ASP A 32 -13.95 11.71 17.37
CA ASP A 32 -12.91 12.61 17.88
C ASP A 32 -11.61 12.58 17.06
N PHE A 33 -11.52 11.73 16.06
CA PHE A 33 -10.32 11.60 15.22
C PHE A 33 -10.62 11.93 13.76
N TYR A 34 -10.12 13.06 13.31
CA TYR A 34 -10.11 13.43 11.89
C TYR A 34 -8.80 12.96 11.28
N PHE A 35 -8.84 11.87 10.51
CA PHE A 35 -7.67 11.44 9.76
C PHE A 35 -7.43 12.41 8.58
N PRO A 36 -6.25 13.05 8.49
CA PRO A 36 -5.99 14.08 7.49
C PRO A 36 -5.66 13.46 6.14
N TRP A 37 -6.64 13.40 5.27
CA TRP A 37 -6.47 12.98 3.90
C TRP A 37 -6.19 14.17 2.97
N TYR A 38 -5.20 14.04 2.10
CA TYR A 38 -4.86 15.02 1.06
C TYR A 38 -5.26 14.49 -0.31
N LEU A 39 -5.99 15.27 -1.09
CA LEU A 39 -6.40 14.90 -2.44
C LEU A 39 -5.17 14.84 -3.36
N THR A 40 -4.95 13.69 -4.01
CA THR A 40 -4.08 13.59 -5.19
C THR A 40 -4.95 13.47 -6.44
N PRO A 41 -4.79 14.35 -7.44
CA PRO A 41 -5.67 14.35 -8.62
C PRO A 41 -5.45 13.13 -9.52
N ASP A 42 -4.31 12.47 -9.39
CA ASP A 42 -3.98 11.24 -10.12
C ASP A 42 -2.91 10.44 -9.35
N VAL A 43 -3.20 9.17 -9.07
CA VAL A 43 -2.24 8.27 -8.40
C VAL A 43 -1.20 7.70 -9.37
N THR A 44 -1.38 7.87 -10.67
CA THR A 44 -0.49 7.35 -11.70
C THR A 44 0.64 8.33 -11.99
N VAL A 45 1.87 7.90 -11.84
CA VAL A 45 3.07 8.74 -12.05
C VAL A 45 3.29 9.06 -13.53
N SER A 46 2.86 8.18 -14.45
CA SER A 46 3.05 8.35 -15.89
C SER A 46 1.89 7.73 -16.67
N ARG A 47 1.21 8.54 -17.46
CA ARG A 47 0.07 8.11 -18.27
C ARG A 47 0.24 8.43 -19.74
N ALA A 48 -0.43 7.63 -20.58
CA ALA A 48 -0.69 8.03 -21.95
C ALA A 48 -1.56 9.31 -21.99
N LYS A 49 -1.29 10.19 -22.95
CA LYS A 49 -2.13 11.38 -23.19
C LYS A 49 -3.60 10.93 -23.35
N ASN A 50 -4.51 11.65 -22.72
CA ASN A 50 -5.96 11.41 -22.75
C ASN A 50 -6.48 10.19 -21.96
N SER A 51 -5.70 9.56 -21.12
CA SER A 51 -6.23 8.54 -20.21
C SER A 51 -7.03 9.19 -19.05
N GLN A 52 -8.04 8.51 -18.56
CA GLN A 52 -8.85 8.97 -17.44
C GLN A 52 -8.00 9.07 -16.16
N LYS A 53 -8.03 10.22 -15.47
CA LYS A 53 -7.37 10.42 -14.19
C LYS A 53 -7.97 9.50 -13.12
N ARG A 54 -7.14 9.10 -12.16
CA ARG A 54 -7.52 8.27 -11.00
C ARG A 54 -7.25 9.06 -9.71
N PRO A 55 -8.17 9.95 -9.32
CA PRO A 55 -8.02 10.69 -8.08
C PRO A 55 -8.07 9.73 -6.89
N ALA A 56 -7.29 10.05 -5.88
CA ALA A 56 -7.31 9.35 -4.61
C ALA A 56 -6.98 10.33 -3.47
N PHE A 57 -7.15 9.86 -2.26
CA PHE A 57 -6.64 10.54 -1.09
C PHE A 57 -5.35 9.86 -0.63
N PHE A 58 -4.44 10.67 -0.12
CA PHE A 58 -3.10 10.30 0.29
C PHE A 58 -2.81 10.82 1.69
N HIS A 59 -2.06 10.06 2.48
CA HIS A 59 -1.47 10.52 3.72
C HIS A 59 -0.08 9.90 3.91
N GLY A 60 0.93 10.72 4.21
CA GLY A 60 2.29 10.28 4.53
C GLY A 60 2.46 10.06 6.03
N PHE A 61 3.00 8.92 6.42
CA PHE A 61 3.36 8.61 7.82
C PHE A 61 4.85 8.80 8.08
N VAL A 62 5.66 8.36 7.11
CA VAL A 62 7.12 8.41 7.16
C VAL A 62 7.62 8.95 5.82
N ILE A 63 8.32 10.08 5.89
CA ILE A 63 8.91 10.74 4.71
C ILE A 63 10.21 10.03 4.35
N GLU A 64 10.35 9.70 3.08
CA GLU A 64 11.58 9.13 2.53
C GLU A 64 12.74 10.10 2.67
N LYS A 65 13.88 9.58 3.12
CA LYS A 65 15.15 10.29 3.13
C LYS A 65 16.18 9.46 2.38
N LYS A 66 16.60 9.94 1.22
CA LYS A 66 17.51 9.24 0.32
C LYS A 66 18.74 8.69 1.06
N GLY A 67 18.96 7.37 0.91
CA GLY A 67 20.10 6.66 1.48
C GLY A 67 20.05 6.45 3.01
N SER A 68 18.95 6.78 3.69
CA SER A 68 18.83 6.63 5.14
C SER A 68 17.44 6.14 5.57
N VAL A 69 17.28 5.93 6.89
CA VAL A 69 15.97 5.67 7.49
C VAL A 69 15.08 6.90 7.31
N GLY A 70 13.80 6.69 7.02
CA GLY A 70 12.81 7.74 6.85
C GLY A 70 12.54 8.51 8.16
N ILE A 71 11.90 9.65 8.03
CA ILE A 71 11.54 10.54 9.15
C ILE A 71 10.05 10.37 9.44
N ILE A 72 9.69 10.03 10.68
CA ILE A 72 8.29 9.98 11.10
C ILE A 72 7.72 11.39 11.06
N ASP A 73 6.66 11.58 10.27
CA ASP A 73 6.02 12.86 9.99
C ASP A 73 4.58 12.94 10.54
N SER A 74 3.99 11.80 10.89
CA SER A 74 2.62 11.73 11.36
C SER A 74 2.50 10.88 12.62
N VAL A 75 1.78 11.39 13.62
CA VAL A 75 1.43 10.65 14.84
C VAL A 75 0.62 9.38 14.55
N PHE A 76 -0.10 9.33 13.44
CA PHE A 76 -0.85 8.16 13.02
C PHE A 76 0.04 6.97 12.63
N HIS A 77 1.35 7.17 12.48
CA HIS A 77 2.30 6.07 12.31
C HIS A 77 2.23 5.05 13.45
N GLU A 78 1.95 5.50 14.67
CA GLU A 78 1.85 4.64 15.86
C GLU A 78 0.79 3.54 15.72
N LEU A 79 -0.27 3.79 14.94
CA LEU A 79 -1.31 2.78 14.65
C LEU A 79 -0.74 1.52 13.99
N PHE A 80 0.37 1.65 13.27
CA PHE A 80 0.97 0.57 12.50
C PHE A 80 2.17 -0.07 13.19
N THR A 81 2.58 0.42 14.36
CA THR A 81 3.69 -0.14 15.14
C THR A 81 3.47 -1.64 15.46
N PRO A 82 2.30 -2.10 15.95
CA PRO A 82 2.06 -3.52 16.18
C PRO A 82 2.17 -4.36 14.90
N LEU A 83 1.67 -3.85 13.78
CA LEU A 83 1.76 -4.49 12.48
C LEU A 83 3.23 -4.69 12.06
N ILE A 84 4.04 -3.63 12.15
CA ILE A 84 5.46 -3.66 11.77
C ILE A 84 6.25 -4.63 12.66
N LEU A 85 5.99 -4.63 13.98
CA LEU A 85 6.62 -5.56 14.92
C LEU A 85 6.27 -7.04 14.60
N ASN A 86 5.01 -7.32 14.28
CA ASN A 86 4.58 -8.65 13.92
C ASN A 86 5.17 -9.10 12.58
N VAL A 87 5.29 -8.21 11.59
CA VAL A 87 6.02 -8.48 10.34
C VAL A 87 7.49 -8.75 10.63
N CYS A 88 8.13 -7.96 11.49
CA CYS A 88 9.51 -8.19 11.93
C CYS A 88 9.71 -9.60 12.51
N SER A 89 8.80 -10.02 13.39
CA SER A 89 8.78 -11.36 13.97
C SER A 89 8.58 -12.45 12.92
N LYS A 90 7.59 -12.30 12.01
CA LYS A 90 7.33 -13.25 10.92
C LYS A 90 8.51 -13.43 9.96
N LEU A 91 9.32 -12.39 9.79
CA LEU A 91 10.53 -12.42 8.99
C LEU A 91 11.77 -12.88 9.77
N ASN A 92 11.60 -13.21 11.05
CA ASN A 92 12.68 -13.57 11.97
C ASN A 92 13.82 -12.52 11.99
N ARG A 93 13.43 -11.24 12.00
CA ARG A 93 14.34 -10.10 12.05
C ARG A 93 14.27 -9.43 13.44
N LYS A 94 15.41 -8.99 13.95
CA LYS A 94 15.48 -8.21 15.21
C LYS A 94 15.08 -6.76 15.02
N LYS A 95 15.27 -6.23 13.83
CA LYS A 95 14.99 -4.83 13.46
C LYS A 95 14.63 -4.74 11.98
N ILE A 96 13.78 -3.78 11.66
CA ILE A 96 13.45 -3.36 10.29
C ILE A 96 13.57 -1.84 10.23
N ASP A 97 14.31 -1.34 9.28
CA ASP A 97 14.38 0.08 8.97
C ASP A 97 13.20 0.46 8.07
N ILE A 98 12.51 1.53 8.43
CA ILE A 98 11.40 2.09 7.64
C ILE A 98 11.98 3.18 6.75
N LEU A 99 11.87 3.01 5.45
CA LEU A 99 12.36 4.00 4.48
C LEU A 99 11.27 5.02 4.15
N GLN A 100 10.04 4.54 3.97
CA GLN A 100 8.86 5.35 3.68
C GLN A 100 7.60 4.66 4.22
N GLY A 101 6.60 5.45 4.61
CA GLY A 101 5.27 4.96 5.02
C GLY A 101 4.18 5.91 4.52
N ARG A 102 3.15 5.36 3.88
CA ARG A 102 2.05 6.14 3.30
C ARG A 102 0.77 5.33 3.20
N SER A 103 -0.36 6.02 3.09
CA SER A 103 -1.64 5.40 2.79
C SER A 103 -2.28 6.05 1.56
N PHE A 104 -3.08 5.24 0.87
CA PHE A 104 -3.92 5.67 -0.23
C PHE A 104 -5.35 5.20 0.00
N PHE A 105 -6.30 6.10 -0.24
CA PHE A 105 -7.72 5.82 -0.21
C PHE A 105 -8.32 6.14 -1.58
N GLN A 106 -8.72 5.11 -2.31
CA GLN A 106 -9.29 5.21 -3.66
C GLN A 106 -10.79 4.94 -3.59
N LEU A 107 -11.57 5.86 -4.16
CA LEU A 107 -13.00 5.69 -4.34
C LEU A 107 -13.29 4.79 -5.55
N PRO A 108 -14.42 4.06 -5.55
CA PRO A 108 -14.86 3.35 -6.73
C PRO A 108 -15.14 4.36 -7.85
N LEU A 109 -14.65 4.04 -9.03
CA LEU A 109 -14.88 4.86 -10.24
C LEU A 109 -15.41 3.97 -11.35
N ASN A 110 -16.43 4.45 -12.07
CA ASN A 110 -16.85 3.83 -13.31
C ASN A 110 -15.80 4.09 -14.40
N TYR A 111 -14.75 3.27 -14.38
CA TYR A 111 -13.59 3.42 -15.22
C TYR A 111 -13.78 2.68 -16.55
N LYS A 112 -13.69 3.44 -17.66
CA LYS A 112 -13.75 2.87 -19.00
C LYS A 112 -12.33 2.54 -19.46
N GLY A 113 -12.03 1.26 -19.65
CA GLY A 113 -10.72 0.80 -20.10
C GLY A 113 -10.00 -0.05 -19.09
N GLU A 114 -8.68 -0.07 -19.16
CA GLU A 114 -7.86 -0.94 -18.31
C GLU A 114 -7.84 -0.43 -16.86
N ARG A 115 -8.22 -1.31 -15.93
CA ARG A 115 -8.30 -1.00 -14.50
C ARG A 115 -6.93 -0.86 -13.83
N ARG A 116 -5.93 -1.57 -14.32
CA ARG A 116 -4.57 -1.52 -13.75
C ARG A 116 -3.93 -0.17 -14.05
N ASP A 117 -3.13 0.26 -13.11
CA ASP A 117 -2.28 1.42 -13.26
C ASP A 117 -0.96 1.07 -13.96
N THR A 118 -0.12 2.06 -14.25
CA THR A 118 1.21 1.83 -14.82
C THR A 118 2.07 1.04 -13.82
N PRO A 119 2.63 -0.11 -14.21
CA PRO A 119 3.56 -0.84 -13.37
C PRO A 119 4.78 0.01 -13.01
N HIS A 120 5.17 -0.03 -11.74
CA HIS A 120 6.29 0.76 -11.19
C HIS A 120 7.01 0.02 -10.06
N ILE A 121 8.13 0.56 -9.64
CA ILE A 121 8.78 0.28 -8.36
C ILE A 121 8.70 1.54 -7.50
N ASP A 122 8.65 1.39 -6.18
CA ASP A 122 8.48 2.54 -5.27
C ASP A 122 9.73 3.39 -5.14
N THR A 123 10.89 2.77 -5.03
CA THR A 123 12.20 3.42 -4.93
C THR A 123 13.28 2.55 -5.53
N LEU A 124 14.42 3.13 -5.90
CA LEU A 124 15.60 2.43 -6.42
C LEU A 124 16.49 1.83 -5.32
N ASP A 125 16.29 2.24 -4.06
CA ASP A 125 17.03 1.69 -2.93
C ASP A 125 16.59 0.25 -2.65
N ASP A 126 17.50 -0.59 -2.18
CA ASP A 126 17.19 -1.96 -1.76
C ASP A 126 16.12 -1.94 -0.64
N HIS A 127 14.96 -2.51 -0.92
CA HIS A 127 13.85 -2.56 0.02
C HIS A 127 12.95 -3.77 -0.22
N PHE A 128 12.03 -4.00 0.67
CA PHE A 128 10.83 -4.79 0.42
C PHE A 128 9.58 -3.96 0.70
N VAL A 129 8.54 -4.22 -0.06
CA VAL A 129 7.26 -3.55 0.07
C VAL A 129 6.39 -4.33 1.04
N MET A 130 5.78 -3.63 1.99
CA MET A 130 4.70 -4.13 2.84
C MET A 130 3.42 -3.37 2.50
N LEU A 131 2.43 -4.07 1.94
CA LEU A 131 1.09 -3.53 1.79
C LEU A 131 0.16 -4.17 2.83
N TYR A 132 -0.51 -3.33 3.62
CA TYR A 132 -1.59 -3.71 4.51
C TYR A 132 -2.92 -3.22 3.93
N TYR A 133 -3.89 -4.11 3.81
CA TYR A 133 -5.22 -3.78 3.32
C TYR A 133 -6.15 -3.49 4.50
N VAL A 134 -6.67 -2.26 4.53
CA VAL A 134 -7.51 -1.74 5.61
C VAL A 134 -8.94 -2.28 5.52
N CYS A 135 -9.39 -2.57 4.31
CA CYS A 135 -10.73 -3.09 4.03
C CYS A 135 -10.71 -4.03 2.82
N ASP A 136 -11.79 -4.79 2.67
CA ASP A 136 -12.03 -5.59 1.47
C ASP A 136 -12.26 -4.66 0.27
N SER A 137 -11.74 -5.04 -0.89
CA SER A 137 -11.90 -4.27 -2.12
C SER A 137 -11.81 -5.17 -3.34
N ASP A 138 -12.38 -4.71 -4.45
CA ASP A 138 -12.25 -5.30 -5.78
C ASP A 138 -11.11 -4.69 -6.61
N GLY A 139 -10.29 -3.84 -5.99
CA GLY A 139 -9.09 -3.26 -6.60
C GLY A 139 -7.84 -4.06 -6.23
N ASP A 140 -7.49 -5.08 -7.00
CA ASP A 140 -6.38 -5.99 -6.72
C ASP A 140 -5.01 -5.32 -6.81
N THR A 141 -4.03 -5.90 -6.13
CA THR A 141 -2.61 -5.61 -6.35
C THR A 141 -2.01 -6.66 -7.27
N LEU A 142 -1.35 -6.21 -8.33
CA LEU A 142 -0.67 -7.05 -9.31
C LEU A 142 0.84 -6.91 -9.12
N ILE A 143 1.54 -8.03 -8.97
CA ILE A 143 3.00 -8.10 -8.86
C ILE A 143 3.50 -8.89 -10.07
N TYR A 144 4.51 -8.35 -10.75
CA TYR A 144 5.03 -8.88 -12.00
C TYR A 144 6.38 -9.57 -11.81
N ASN A 145 6.80 -10.38 -12.77
CA ASN A 145 8.11 -11.03 -12.74
C ASN A 145 9.26 -10.06 -13.05
N GLU A 146 8.95 -8.98 -13.74
CA GLU A 146 9.93 -8.03 -14.23
C GLU A 146 10.49 -7.19 -13.08
N LYS A 147 11.82 -7.02 -13.08
CA LYS A 147 12.60 -6.21 -12.14
C LYS A 147 13.27 -5.00 -12.81
N SER A 148 12.97 -4.81 -14.07
CA SER A 148 13.36 -3.65 -14.87
C SER A 148 12.19 -3.19 -15.71
N LYS A 149 12.22 -1.95 -16.16
CA LYS A 149 11.20 -1.41 -17.06
C LYS A 149 11.08 -2.28 -18.30
N SER A 150 9.86 -2.65 -18.65
CA SER A 150 9.53 -3.52 -19.78
C SER A 150 8.29 -2.98 -20.52
N ASP A 151 8.17 -3.30 -21.79
CA ASP A 151 6.97 -3.05 -22.56
C ASP A 151 5.90 -4.11 -22.29
N ILE A 152 6.30 -5.29 -21.83
CA ILE A 152 5.42 -6.40 -21.47
C ILE A 152 5.71 -6.81 -20.03
N TYR A 153 4.66 -6.89 -19.22
CA TYR A 153 4.73 -7.33 -17.84
C TYR A 153 3.97 -8.64 -17.66
N THR A 154 4.66 -9.68 -17.15
CA THR A 154 4.10 -11.01 -16.90
C THR A 154 3.68 -11.15 -15.44
N LEU A 155 2.41 -11.44 -15.22
CA LEU A 155 1.85 -11.52 -13.88
C LEU A 155 2.48 -12.68 -13.08
N GLN A 156 3.11 -12.37 -11.95
CA GLN A 156 3.61 -13.33 -11.00
C GLN A 156 2.57 -13.65 -9.92
N ARG A 157 1.94 -12.61 -9.38
CA ARG A 157 0.96 -12.73 -8.29
C ARG A 157 -0.12 -11.66 -8.40
N ARG A 158 -1.37 -12.09 -8.20
CA ARG A 158 -2.51 -11.21 -7.95
C ARG A 158 -2.91 -11.34 -6.49
N VAL A 159 -3.09 -10.23 -5.79
CA VAL A 159 -3.51 -10.22 -4.38
C VAL A 159 -4.76 -9.37 -4.24
N THR A 160 -5.87 -10.02 -3.90
CA THR A 160 -7.14 -9.33 -3.62
C THR A 160 -7.09 -8.74 -2.22
N PRO A 161 -7.42 -7.44 -2.06
CA PRO A 161 -7.54 -6.80 -0.78
C PRO A 161 -8.57 -7.50 0.12
N LYS A 162 -8.15 -7.80 1.34
CA LYS A 162 -9.00 -8.29 2.43
C LYS A 162 -8.58 -7.55 3.70
N GLN A 163 -9.53 -7.13 4.51
CA GLN A 163 -9.22 -6.49 5.79
C GLN A 163 -8.24 -7.35 6.60
N GLY A 164 -7.21 -6.72 7.14
CA GLY A 164 -6.17 -7.41 7.94
C GLY A 164 -5.11 -8.17 7.13
N ARG A 165 -5.25 -8.26 5.80
CA ARG A 165 -4.27 -8.91 4.94
C ARG A 165 -3.02 -8.04 4.76
N VAL A 166 -1.87 -8.68 4.83
CA VAL A 166 -0.56 -8.10 4.48
C VAL A 166 0.03 -8.87 3.30
N VAL A 167 0.55 -8.16 2.33
CA VAL A 167 1.47 -8.74 1.35
C VAL A 167 2.85 -8.11 1.49
N LEU A 168 3.86 -8.97 1.53
CA LEU A 168 5.27 -8.59 1.56
C LEU A 168 5.95 -9.12 0.31
N PHE A 169 6.68 -8.26 -0.40
CA PHE A 169 7.42 -8.68 -1.58
C PHE A 169 8.70 -7.88 -1.78
N ASP A 170 9.63 -8.46 -2.53
CA ASP A 170 10.88 -7.81 -2.94
C ASP A 170 10.54 -6.53 -3.72
N GLY A 171 11.01 -5.38 -3.25
CA GLY A 171 10.70 -4.07 -3.82
C GLY A 171 11.24 -3.86 -5.24
N SER A 172 12.12 -4.75 -5.71
CA SER A 172 12.58 -4.73 -7.10
C SER A 172 11.53 -5.22 -8.12
N TYR A 173 10.47 -5.91 -7.66
CA TYR A 173 9.39 -6.33 -8.55
C TYR A 173 8.53 -5.14 -8.97
N TYR A 174 8.30 -5.02 -10.28
CA TYR A 174 7.28 -4.10 -10.79
C TYR A 174 5.91 -4.53 -10.30
N HIS A 175 5.14 -3.58 -9.85
CA HIS A 175 3.80 -3.83 -9.31
C HIS A 175 2.85 -2.68 -9.62
N THR A 176 1.56 -2.92 -9.46
CA THR A 176 0.52 -1.90 -9.63
C THR A 176 -0.75 -2.24 -8.86
N GLY A 177 -1.61 -1.26 -8.64
CA GLY A 177 -2.97 -1.43 -8.14
C GLY A 177 -3.99 -1.34 -9.27
N GLU A 178 -5.09 -2.08 -9.13
CA GLU A 178 -6.27 -1.89 -9.96
C GLU A 178 -7.19 -0.83 -9.36
N GLN A 179 -7.83 -0.04 -10.22
CA GLN A 179 -8.90 0.87 -9.84
C GLN A 179 -10.09 0.06 -9.30
N PRO A 180 -10.56 0.32 -8.08
CA PRO A 180 -11.79 -0.33 -7.58
C PRO A 180 -13.01 0.19 -8.34
N LEU A 181 -14.00 -0.67 -8.56
CA LEU A 181 -15.25 -0.34 -9.26
C LEU A 181 -16.45 -0.27 -8.31
N ASN A 182 -16.47 -1.11 -7.27
CA ASN A 182 -17.61 -1.26 -6.39
C ASN A 182 -17.33 -0.84 -4.94
N ASN A 183 -16.16 -1.18 -4.44
CA ASN A 183 -15.78 -0.92 -3.05
C ASN A 183 -14.60 0.06 -2.99
N VAL A 184 -14.50 0.83 -1.92
CA VAL A 184 -13.31 1.65 -1.68
C VAL A 184 -12.07 0.76 -1.57
N ARG A 185 -10.91 1.28 -1.96
CA ARG A 185 -9.64 0.62 -1.74
C ARG A 185 -8.78 1.48 -0.81
N CYS A 186 -8.60 1.03 0.43
CA CYS A 186 -7.74 1.68 1.41
C CYS A 186 -6.55 0.77 1.71
N VAL A 187 -5.35 1.26 1.44
CA VAL A 187 -4.10 0.52 1.65
C VAL A 187 -3.08 1.37 2.37
N VAL A 188 -2.27 0.70 3.16
CA VAL A 188 -1.08 1.28 3.80
C VAL A 188 0.15 0.61 3.21
N ASN A 189 1.06 1.41 2.68
CA ASN A 189 2.29 0.98 2.04
C ASN A 189 3.49 1.43 2.88
N TYR A 190 4.35 0.47 3.23
CA TYR A 190 5.65 0.74 3.82
C TYR A 190 6.76 0.15 2.95
N ASN A 191 7.77 0.95 2.67
CA ASN A 191 9.03 0.50 2.11
C ASN A 191 9.99 0.24 3.28
N LEU A 192 10.46 -1.00 3.42
CA LEU A 192 11.17 -1.52 4.58
C LEU A 192 12.51 -2.13 4.16
N ARG A 193 13.52 -2.07 5.06
CA ARG A 193 14.83 -2.67 4.81
C ARG A 193 15.37 -3.44 6.01
#